data_5360e7364e9bc025a63cd651d1f45fe6
#
_entry.id   5360e7364e9bc025a63cd651d1f45fe6
#
_cell.length_a   1.000
_cell.length_b   1.000
_cell.length_c   1.000
_cell.angle_alpha   90.00
_cell.angle_beta   90.00
_cell.angle_gamma   90.00
#
_symmetry.space_group_name_H-M   'P 1'
#
loop_
_entity.id
_entity.type
_entity.pdbx_description
1 polymer ?
#
loop_
_entity_poly.entity_id
_entity_poly.type
_entity_poly.pdbx_seq_one_letter_code
_entity_poly.pdbx_strand_id
1 'polypeptide(L)'
;MQVERVDFVSVLTRDIPRAKQFYSEVLGLELESEGEHDLEFRLGQVTLDVFDPSSIGQQFAPSPGGIAIRVDDVEAARGELEAKGVQFDGETMETGVCRQAWFKDPDGNALMLHRRFDA
;
A
#
# COMPACT_ATOMS: atom_id res chain seq x y z
N MET A 1 29.88 -4.42 -4.82
CA MET A 1 28.49 -4.09 -5.23
C MET A 1 28.10 -2.80 -4.58
N GLN A 2 27.46 -1.91 -5.32
CA GLN A 2 26.92 -0.69 -4.77
C GLN A 2 25.41 -0.68 -4.98
N VAL A 3 24.63 -0.62 -3.89
CA VAL A 3 23.18 -0.49 -3.96
C VAL A 3 22.86 0.97 -4.21
N GLU A 4 22.09 1.26 -5.26
CA GLU A 4 21.77 2.64 -5.64
C GLU A 4 20.46 3.11 -5.01
N ARG A 5 19.42 2.26 -5.04
CA ARG A 5 18.10 2.61 -4.49
C ARG A 5 17.18 1.39 -4.51
N VAL A 6 15.98 1.56 -3.97
CA VAL A 6 14.88 0.61 -4.16
C VAL A 6 14.14 1.00 -5.44
N ASP A 7 14.04 0.10 -6.40
CA ASP A 7 13.31 0.36 -7.64
C ASP A 7 11.80 0.21 -7.44
N PHE A 8 11.39 -0.90 -6.82
CA PHE A 8 9.97 -1.12 -6.52
C PHE A 8 9.81 -2.01 -5.30
N VAL A 9 8.64 -1.94 -4.72
CA VAL A 9 8.19 -2.89 -3.69
C VAL A 9 6.95 -3.59 -4.23
N SER A 10 6.73 -4.84 -3.84
CA SER A 10 5.64 -5.63 -4.39
C SER A 10 4.66 -6.08 -3.32
N VAL A 11 3.39 -6.14 -3.70
CA VAL A 11 2.36 -6.89 -2.98
C VAL A 11 1.69 -7.83 -3.97
N LEU A 12 1.16 -8.94 -3.48
CA LEU A 12 0.50 -9.92 -4.32
C LEU A 12 -1.01 -9.70 -4.32
N THR A 13 -1.66 -10.04 -5.43
CA THR A 13 -3.12 -9.97 -5.55
C THR A 13 -3.67 -11.23 -6.20
N ARG A 14 -4.90 -11.58 -5.87
CA ARG A 14 -5.66 -12.62 -6.56
C ARG A 14 -6.62 -12.05 -7.58
N ASP A 15 -6.75 -10.74 -7.64
CA ASP A 15 -7.80 -10.09 -8.43
C ASP A 15 -7.30 -8.73 -8.90
N ILE A 16 -6.77 -8.69 -10.12
CA ILE A 16 -6.20 -7.47 -10.71
C ILE A 16 -7.22 -6.33 -10.77
N PRO A 17 -8.46 -6.53 -11.28
CA PRO A 17 -9.44 -5.45 -11.30
C PRO A 17 -9.77 -4.88 -9.92
N ARG A 18 -9.91 -5.72 -8.91
CA ARG A 18 -10.18 -5.29 -7.54
C ARG A 18 -9.01 -4.50 -6.96
N ALA A 19 -7.79 -4.99 -7.19
CA ALA A 19 -6.59 -4.27 -6.74
C ALA A 19 -6.47 -2.91 -7.42
N LYS A 20 -6.73 -2.86 -8.73
CA LYS A 20 -6.70 -1.60 -9.48
C LYS A 20 -7.67 -0.57 -8.90
N GLN A 21 -8.90 -0.99 -8.61
CA GLN A 21 -9.91 -0.12 -8.04
C GLN A 21 -9.46 0.41 -6.66
N PHE A 22 -8.92 -0.45 -5.82
CA PHE A 22 -8.50 -0.06 -4.48
C PHE A 22 -7.34 0.95 -4.53
N TYR A 23 -6.26 0.62 -5.24
CA TYR A 23 -5.07 1.48 -5.25
C TYR A 23 -5.29 2.78 -6.02
N SER A 24 -6.07 2.75 -7.10
CA SER A 24 -6.37 3.95 -7.89
C SER A 24 -7.42 4.85 -7.25
N GLU A 25 -8.54 4.27 -6.81
CA GLU A 25 -9.70 5.06 -6.39
C GLU A 25 -9.77 5.26 -4.88
N VAL A 26 -9.46 4.22 -4.09
CA VAL A 26 -9.51 4.34 -2.63
C VAL A 26 -8.27 5.05 -2.11
N LEU A 27 -7.06 4.60 -2.49
CA LEU A 27 -5.83 5.24 -2.07
C LEU A 27 -5.43 6.44 -2.94
N GLY A 28 -5.97 6.56 -4.14
CA GLY A 28 -5.69 7.68 -5.03
C GLY A 28 -4.29 7.67 -5.63
N LEU A 29 -3.66 6.51 -5.79
CA LEU A 29 -2.35 6.42 -6.40
C LEU A 29 -2.42 6.52 -7.91
N GLU A 30 -1.41 7.11 -8.53
CA GLU A 30 -1.30 7.21 -9.97
C GLU A 30 -0.88 5.87 -10.56
N LEU A 31 -1.71 5.32 -11.47
CA LEU A 31 -1.37 4.12 -12.22
C LEU A 31 -0.39 4.49 -13.34
N GLU A 32 0.79 3.88 -13.33
CA GLU A 32 1.83 4.15 -14.32
C GLU A 32 1.89 3.11 -15.42
N SER A 33 1.55 1.85 -15.11
CA SER A 33 1.62 0.76 -16.07
C SER A 33 0.61 -0.31 -15.68
N GLU A 34 -0.01 -0.89 -16.68
CA GLU A 34 -0.99 -1.96 -16.50
C GLU A 34 -0.67 -3.10 -17.47
N GLY A 35 -0.23 -4.23 -16.93
CA GLY A 35 -0.04 -5.46 -17.68
C GLY A 35 -1.20 -6.41 -17.48
N GLU A 36 -1.09 -7.58 -18.09
CA GLU A 36 -2.10 -8.63 -17.94
C GLU A 36 -2.12 -9.19 -16.51
N HIS A 37 -0.96 -9.24 -15.85
CA HIS A 37 -0.79 -9.88 -14.56
C HIS A 37 -0.23 -8.97 -13.48
N ASP A 38 -0.02 -7.69 -13.78
CA ASP A 38 0.50 -6.76 -12.80
C ASP A 38 0.04 -5.33 -13.06
N LEU A 39 0.18 -4.50 -12.01
CA LEU A 39 -0.10 -3.08 -12.04
C LEU A 39 1.07 -2.37 -11.39
N GLU A 40 1.49 -1.24 -11.94
CA GLU A 40 2.52 -0.42 -11.32
C GLU A 40 1.94 0.94 -10.97
N PHE A 41 2.06 1.31 -9.70
CA PHE A 41 1.58 2.59 -9.19
C PHE A 41 2.76 3.44 -8.71
N ARG A 42 2.63 4.74 -8.87
CA ARG A 42 3.59 5.67 -8.30
C ARG A 42 3.36 5.84 -6.80
N LEU A 43 4.42 5.62 -6.03
CA LEU A 43 4.39 5.79 -4.58
C LEU A 43 5.59 6.67 -4.20
N GLY A 44 5.48 7.96 -4.47
CA GLY A 44 6.60 8.88 -4.35
C GLY A 44 7.68 8.57 -5.36
N GLN A 45 8.89 8.27 -4.89
CA GLN A 45 10.02 7.91 -5.76
C GLN A 45 10.18 6.39 -5.92
N VAL A 46 9.27 5.61 -5.36
CA VAL A 46 9.28 4.15 -5.43
C VAL A 46 8.04 3.71 -6.19
N THR A 47 8.17 2.67 -6.99
CA THR A 47 7.02 2.04 -7.64
C THR A 47 6.43 0.98 -6.72
N LEU A 48 5.11 0.96 -6.61
CA LEU A 48 4.38 -0.14 -6.00
C LEU A 48 3.91 -1.07 -7.11
N ASP A 49 4.43 -2.31 -7.12
CA ASP A 49 4.04 -3.35 -8.06
C ASP A 49 3.01 -4.26 -7.41
N VAL A 50 1.83 -4.35 -8.01
CA VAL A 50 0.76 -5.24 -7.56
C VAL A 50 0.66 -6.38 -8.56
N PHE A 51 0.94 -7.60 -8.12
CA PHE A 51 1.28 -8.69 -9.01
C PHE A 51 0.46 -9.94 -8.71
N ASP A 52 -0.04 -10.61 -9.75
CA ASP A 52 -0.74 -11.88 -9.64
C ASP A 52 0.28 -13.03 -9.70
N PRO A 53 0.54 -13.71 -8.57
CA PRO A 53 1.58 -14.73 -8.52
C PRO A 53 1.24 -16.00 -9.31
N SER A 54 -0.03 -16.24 -9.62
CA SER A 54 -0.43 -17.41 -10.39
C SER A 54 0.15 -17.39 -11.80
N SER A 55 0.44 -16.19 -12.33
CA SER A 55 1.02 -16.02 -13.68
C SER A 55 2.39 -16.68 -13.84
N ILE A 56 3.12 -16.87 -12.73
CA ILE A 56 4.44 -17.52 -12.74
C ILE A 56 4.46 -18.79 -11.89
N GLY A 57 3.29 -19.34 -11.56
CA GLY A 57 3.18 -20.56 -10.77
C GLY A 57 3.56 -20.37 -9.29
N GLN A 58 3.59 -19.15 -8.80
CA GLN A 58 3.87 -18.87 -7.41
C GLN A 58 2.58 -18.86 -6.60
N GLN A 59 2.64 -19.40 -5.38
CA GLN A 59 1.49 -19.41 -4.49
C GLN A 59 1.24 -18.03 -3.90
N PHE A 60 -0.04 -17.65 -3.82
CA PHE A 60 -0.42 -16.38 -3.19
C PHE A 60 -0.16 -16.43 -1.68
N ALA A 61 0.35 -15.33 -1.14
CA ALA A 61 0.40 -15.08 0.29
C ALA A 61 0.36 -13.58 0.53
N PRO A 62 -0.49 -13.09 1.46
CA PRO A 62 -0.52 -11.66 1.76
C PRO A 62 0.74 -11.26 2.50
N SER A 63 1.20 -10.02 2.26
CA SER A 63 2.37 -9.47 2.92
C SER A 63 2.01 -8.96 4.32
N PRO A 64 2.61 -9.48 5.39
CA PRO A 64 2.33 -9.00 6.75
C PRO A 64 3.23 -7.83 7.18
N GLY A 65 4.26 -7.52 6.39
CA GLY A 65 5.30 -6.57 6.81
C GLY A 65 4.86 -5.11 6.84
N GLY A 66 3.86 -4.76 6.06
CA GLY A 66 3.32 -3.41 6.01
C GLY A 66 4.18 -2.43 5.23
N ILE A 67 3.55 -1.72 4.29
CA ILE A 67 4.17 -0.62 3.57
C ILE A 67 3.69 0.67 4.24
N ALA A 68 4.63 1.48 4.73
CA ALA A 68 4.32 2.74 5.40
C ALA A 68 4.16 3.84 4.35
N ILE A 69 2.96 4.36 4.22
CA ILE A 69 2.62 5.42 3.28
C ILE A 69 2.60 6.74 4.04
N ARG A 70 3.48 7.65 3.66
CA ARG A 70 3.56 8.96 4.31
C ARG A 70 2.39 9.83 3.87
N VAL A 71 1.67 10.39 4.84
CA VAL A 71 0.61 11.37 4.63
C VAL A 71 0.89 12.57 5.52
N ASP A 72 0.32 13.71 5.17
CA ASP A 72 0.50 14.95 5.93
C ASP A 72 -0.15 14.86 7.31
N ASP A 73 -1.38 14.32 7.36
CA ASP A 73 -2.17 14.19 8.58
C ASP A 73 -2.77 12.81 8.64
N VAL A 74 -2.25 11.97 9.53
CA VAL A 74 -2.68 10.55 9.65
C VAL A 74 -4.15 10.44 10.03
N GLU A 75 -4.63 11.26 10.99
CA GLU A 75 -6.03 11.18 11.43
C GLU A 75 -6.99 11.62 10.32
N ALA A 76 -6.66 12.69 9.60
CA ALA A 76 -7.48 13.15 8.48
C ALA A 76 -7.52 12.11 7.36
N ALA A 77 -6.38 11.53 7.01
CA ALA A 77 -6.29 10.50 5.99
C ALA A 77 -7.05 9.23 6.40
N ARG A 78 -6.94 8.83 7.69
CA ARG A 78 -7.71 7.73 8.21
C ARG A 78 -9.21 7.96 8.04
N GLY A 79 -9.69 9.15 8.40
CA GLY A 79 -11.10 9.51 8.22
C GLY A 79 -11.56 9.44 6.78
N GLU A 80 -10.72 9.89 5.83
CA GLU A 80 -11.03 9.79 4.40
C GLU A 80 -11.17 8.34 3.95
N LEU A 81 -10.26 7.47 4.36
CA LEU A 81 -10.30 6.06 3.98
C LEU A 81 -11.48 5.34 4.65
N GLU A 82 -11.77 5.65 5.91
CA GLU A 82 -12.94 5.09 6.60
C GLU A 82 -14.23 5.47 5.89
N ALA A 83 -14.32 6.70 5.39
CA ALA A 83 -15.49 7.16 4.62
C ALA A 83 -15.64 6.40 3.30
N LYS A 84 -14.56 5.82 2.78
CA LYS A 84 -14.57 4.98 1.59
C LYS A 84 -14.71 3.48 1.90
N GLY A 85 -14.96 3.14 3.15
CA GLY A 85 -15.20 1.76 3.56
C GLY A 85 -13.99 0.99 4.05
N VAL A 86 -12.83 1.62 4.20
CA VAL A 86 -11.64 0.96 4.74
C VAL A 86 -11.79 0.78 6.25
N GLN A 87 -11.52 -0.42 6.73
CA GLN A 87 -11.49 -0.71 8.16
C GLN A 87 -10.05 -0.73 8.63
N PHE A 88 -9.77 0.00 9.71
CA PHE A 88 -8.43 0.04 10.29
C PHE A 88 -8.29 -1.01 11.38
N ASP A 89 -7.06 -1.52 11.51
CA ASP A 89 -6.71 -2.52 12.52
C ASP A 89 -6.29 -1.81 13.81
N GLY A 90 -7.26 -1.58 14.69
CA GLY A 90 -7.02 -0.93 15.97
C GLY A 90 -6.98 0.58 15.90
N GLU A 91 -6.50 1.17 16.98
CA GLU A 91 -6.39 2.62 17.13
C GLU A 91 -5.15 3.15 16.44
N THR A 92 -5.17 4.44 16.09
CA THR A 92 -3.96 5.13 15.64
C THR A 92 -2.93 5.12 16.77
N MET A 93 -1.69 4.71 16.44
CA MET A 93 -0.60 4.59 17.41
C MET A 93 0.32 5.79 17.34
N GLU A 94 0.76 6.26 18.51
CA GLU A 94 1.84 7.22 18.62
C GLU A 94 3.03 6.53 19.31
N THR A 95 4.20 6.61 18.69
CA THR A 95 5.40 5.95 19.20
C THR A 95 6.36 6.91 19.90
N GLY A 96 6.04 8.20 19.94
CA GLY A 96 6.94 9.26 20.42
C GLY A 96 7.72 9.91 19.28
N VAL A 97 7.94 9.22 18.16
CA VAL A 97 8.65 9.76 16.99
C VAL A 97 7.77 9.79 15.74
N CYS A 98 6.66 9.08 15.74
CA CYS A 98 5.77 9.03 14.58
C CYS A 98 4.35 8.66 14.98
N ARG A 99 3.44 8.77 14.02
CA ARG A 99 2.05 8.33 14.13
C ARG A 99 1.78 7.30 13.06
N GLN A 100 1.04 6.23 13.41
CA GLN A 100 0.76 5.11 12.53
C GLN A 100 -0.69 4.70 12.60
N ALA A 101 -1.30 4.39 11.45
CA ALA A 101 -2.63 3.79 11.41
C ALA A 101 -2.59 2.63 10.41
N TRP A 102 -2.88 1.41 10.89
CA TRP A 102 -2.72 0.18 10.14
C TRP A 102 -4.03 -0.28 9.50
N PHE A 103 -3.95 -0.73 8.26
CA PHE A 103 -5.08 -1.29 7.54
C PHE A 103 -4.57 -2.33 6.53
N LYS A 104 -5.50 -2.96 5.81
CA LYS A 104 -5.15 -3.94 4.80
C LYS A 104 -5.79 -3.59 3.47
N ASP A 105 -5.14 -3.99 2.38
CA ASP A 105 -5.77 -3.94 1.07
C ASP A 105 -6.77 -5.10 0.93
N PRO A 106 -7.53 -5.20 -0.19
CA PRO A 106 -8.54 -6.26 -0.34
C PRO A 106 -7.99 -7.68 -0.31
N ASP A 107 -6.69 -7.87 -0.58
CA ASP A 107 -6.05 -9.19 -0.55
C ASP A 107 -5.45 -9.52 0.81
N GLY A 108 -5.52 -8.61 1.78
CA GLY A 108 -4.97 -8.82 3.11
C GLY A 108 -3.53 -8.35 3.27
N ASN A 109 -2.97 -7.65 2.29
CA ASN A 109 -1.63 -7.08 2.43
C ASN A 109 -1.67 -5.91 3.43
N ALA A 110 -0.75 -5.92 4.37
CA ALA A 110 -0.70 -4.88 5.41
C ALA A 110 -0.16 -3.58 4.85
N LEU A 111 -0.85 -2.50 5.18
CA LEU A 111 -0.49 -1.13 4.82
C LEU A 111 -0.58 -0.26 6.06
N MET A 112 0.07 0.90 6.03
CA MET A 112 0.09 1.79 7.16
C MET A 112 0.12 3.23 6.68
N LEU A 113 -0.75 4.08 7.19
CA LEU A 113 -0.58 5.53 7.11
C LEU A 113 0.47 5.93 8.12
N HIS A 114 1.38 6.81 7.74
CA HIS A 114 2.54 7.10 8.56
C HIS A 114 2.97 8.56 8.46
N ARG A 115 3.46 9.11 9.57
CA ARG A 115 4.08 10.42 9.61
C ARG A 115 5.09 10.49 10.75
N ARG A 116 6.33 10.82 10.43
CA ARG A 116 7.33 11.17 11.43
C ARG A 116 7.09 12.62 11.89
N PHE A 117 7.27 12.87 13.19
CA PHE A 117 7.02 14.19 13.74
C PHE A 117 8.09 15.20 13.33
N ASP A 118 9.29 14.72 13.03
CA ASP A 118 10.46 15.56 12.72
C ASP A 118 10.80 15.63 11.23
N ALA A 119 9.91 15.18 10.37
CA ALA A 119 10.23 15.09 8.93
C ALA A 119 9.12 15.63 8.03
#